data_03646f3e3a912982da73ba5647886330
#
_entry.id   03646f3e3a912982da73ba5647886330
#
_cell.length_a   1.000
_cell.length_b   1.000
_cell.length_c   1.000
_cell.angle_alpha   90.00
_cell.angle_beta   90.00
_cell.angle_gamma   90.00
#
_symmetry.space_group_name_H-M   'P 1'
#
loop_
_entity.id
_entity.type
_entity.pdbx_description
1 polymer ?
#
loop_
_entity_poly.entity_id
_entity_poly.type
_entity_poly.pdbx_seq_one_letter_code
_entity_poly.pdbx_strand_id
1 'polypeptide(L)'
;TGVQTCALPIYLPAMKRFFNCSLVALILLTLVGCDAFHTLNKKKSAQGRPYELIIVCPQAEWNGEVGDSLRAVFTATVPYLNQDEPMFDVLRVTERSFKDMIADHRNILKVVVDPSLQEAQTAVEYNVTSEPQIVLTLQGPDDRSIVNYISEKRNDLLYVLEQAERDRDVESYTKFNNPGIEAAVKKLFGVEIHVPKGYVLAKETDDFLWARYEYPTASQGFFVYSYPYEGPESLKPEALVKARNKFAALIPGPSDGSYMITSDAFEPAYRIFRLEGRIWCELRGFWDVEGDFMGGPFVSYTTIDTETNRVFTLDGYVYAPDLNKPRKRNYIRGVEHLLYTIHFPDQQKQQ
;
A
#
# COMPACT_ATOMS: atom_id res chain seq x y z
N THR A 1 19.64 -96.12 -22.19
CA THR A 1 19.98 -95.46 -20.91
C THR A 1 19.74 -93.98 -21.00
N GLY A 2 18.53 -93.59 -20.61
CA GLY A 2 18.10 -92.21 -20.59
C GLY A 2 18.15 -91.68 -19.17
N VAL A 3 18.62 -90.45 -19.01
CA VAL A 3 18.51 -89.70 -17.77
C VAL A 3 17.58 -88.50 -18.05
N GLN A 4 16.39 -88.53 -17.43
CA GLN A 4 15.47 -87.45 -17.40
C GLN A 4 15.83 -86.53 -16.21
N THR A 5 16.16 -85.30 -16.49
CA THR A 5 16.27 -84.21 -15.46
C THR A 5 14.95 -83.50 -15.41
N CYS A 6 14.19 -83.60 -14.29
CA CYS A 6 13.05 -82.81 -13.95
C CYS A 6 13.50 -81.39 -13.50
N ALA A 7 13.12 -80.37 -14.24
CA ALA A 7 13.21 -78.98 -13.80
C ALA A 7 11.90 -78.58 -13.12
N LEU A 8 11.97 -78.14 -11.86
CA LEU A 8 10.85 -77.55 -11.10
C LEU A 8 10.64 -76.14 -11.52
N PRO A 9 9.40 -75.64 -11.65
CA PRO A 9 9.14 -74.24 -11.96
C PRO A 9 9.32 -73.34 -10.72
N ILE A 10 10.16 -72.34 -10.87
CA ILE A 10 10.33 -71.27 -9.84
C ILE A 10 9.17 -70.37 -9.96
N TYR A 11 8.29 -70.33 -8.94
CA TYR A 11 7.22 -69.36 -8.76
C TYR A 11 7.80 -68.02 -8.26
N LEU A 12 7.79 -67.02 -9.09
CA LEU A 12 8.08 -65.66 -8.71
C LEU A 12 6.92 -64.70 -9.11
N PRO A 13 5.88 -64.58 -8.28
CA PRO A 13 4.99 -63.39 -8.46
C PRO A 13 4.78 -62.48 -7.23
N ALA A 14 5.36 -62.75 -6.06
CA ALA A 14 5.03 -61.98 -4.86
C ALA A 14 5.86 -60.66 -4.66
N MET A 15 7.10 -60.62 -5.16
CA MET A 15 8.01 -59.49 -4.88
C MET A 15 7.72 -58.22 -5.69
N LYS A 16 7.17 -58.33 -6.91
CA LYS A 16 6.85 -57.13 -7.73
C LYS A 16 5.65 -56.34 -7.21
N ARG A 17 4.71 -56.97 -6.53
CA ARG A 17 3.54 -56.29 -5.95
C ARG A 17 3.89 -55.47 -4.69
N PHE A 18 4.79 -55.96 -3.85
CA PHE A 18 5.26 -55.25 -2.66
C PHE A 18 6.10 -54.01 -3.02
N PHE A 19 6.92 -54.08 -4.06
CA PHE A 19 7.75 -52.94 -4.47
C PHE A 19 6.93 -51.78 -5.05
N ASN A 20 5.88 -52.09 -5.84
CA ASN A 20 4.97 -51.08 -6.37
C ASN A 20 4.10 -50.42 -5.27
N CYS A 21 3.63 -51.18 -4.27
CA CYS A 21 2.89 -50.62 -3.14
C CYS A 21 3.76 -49.74 -2.26
N SER A 22 5.02 -50.08 -2.03
CA SER A 22 5.97 -49.26 -1.26
C SER A 22 6.35 -47.96 -1.98
N LEU A 23 6.50 -47.99 -3.32
CA LEU A 23 6.81 -46.80 -4.11
C LEU A 23 5.62 -45.83 -4.17
N VAL A 24 4.40 -46.34 -4.33
CA VAL A 24 3.16 -45.51 -4.30
C VAL A 24 2.93 -44.94 -2.90
N ALA A 25 3.18 -45.68 -1.84
CA ALA A 25 3.09 -45.18 -0.46
C ALA A 25 4.13 -44.10 -0.16
N LEU A 26 5.36 -44.24 -0.71
CA LEU A 26 6.41 -43.22 -0.57
C LEU A 26 6.09 -41.94 -1.34
N ILE A 27 5.51 -42.05 -2.54
CA ILE A 27 5.06 -40.86 -3.33
C ILE A 27 3.86 -40.20 -2.67
N LEU A 28 2.91 -40.93 -2.10
CA LEU A 28 1.79 -40.35 -1.33
C LEU A 28 2.25 -39.69 -0.06
N LEU A 29 3.26 -40.21 0.64
CA LEU A 29 3.86 -39.54 1.81
C LEU A 29 4.60 -38.23 1.47
N THR A 30 5.22 -38.12 0.29
CA THR A 30 5.88 -36.89 -0.15
C THR A 30 4.87 -35.82 -0.58
N LEU A 31 3.73 -36.20 -1.17
CA LEU A 31 2.66 -35.25 -1.54
C LEU A 31 1.93 -34.69 -0.32
N VAL A 32 1.69 -35.51 0.70
CA VAL A 32 1.07 -35.06 1.97
C VAL A 32 2.07 -34.22 2.81
N GLY A 33 3.38 -34.52 2.69
CA GLY A 33 4.43 -33.78 3.43
C GLY A 33 4.58 -32.33 2.99
N CYS A 34 4.37 -32.00 1.72
CA CYS A 34 4.50 -30.62 1.23
C CYS A 34 3.39 -29.71 1.79
N ASP A 35 2.15 -30.14 1.82
CA ASP A 35 1.04 -29.34 2.36
C ASP A 35 1.10 -29.24 3.90
N ALA A 36 1.54 -30.30 4.58
CA ALA A 36 1.72 -30.29 6.03
C ALA A 36 2.89 -29.38 6.47
N PHE A 37 3.96 -29.32 5.68
CA PHE A 37 5.09 -28.41 5.95
C PHE A 37 4.73 -26.94 5.71
N HIS A 38 3.91 -26.62 4.70
CA HIS A 38 3.37 -25.29 4.45
C HIS A 38 2.41 -24.83 5.55
N THR A 39 1.61 -25.75 6.11
CA THR A 39 0.68 -25.41 7.21
C THR A 39 1.39 -25.22 8.55
N LEU A 40 2.48 -25.92 8.79
CA LEU A 40 3.27 -25.82 10.03
C LEU A 40 4.08 -24.51 10.14
N ASN A 41 4.35 -23.84 9.00
CA ASN A 41 5.11 -22.58 8.96
C ASN A 41 4.26 -21.34 8.73
N LYS A 42 2.93 -21.44 8.70
CA LYS A 42 2.08 -20.25 8.51
C LYS A 42 2.12 -19.39 9.75
N LYS A 43 2.75 -18.21 9.63
CA LYS A 43 2.74 -17.22 10.71
C LYS A 43 1.32 -16.75 11.01
N LYS A 44 1.10 -16.28 12.23
CA LYS A 44 -0.15 -15.65 12.62
C LYS A 44 -0.41 -14.42 11.75
N SER A 45 -1.68 -14.09 11.55
CA SER A 45 -2.05 -12.82 10.91
C SER A 45 -1.69 -11.64 11.81
N ALA A 46 -1.04 -10.63 11.24
CA ALA A 46 -0.71 -9.42 11.97
C ALA A 46 -1.96 -8.69 12.46
N GLN A 47 -1.88 -8.10 13.64
CA GLN A 47 -2.95 -7.37 14.30
C GLN A 47 -2.81 -5.86 14.08
N GLY A 48 -3.85 -5.10 14.47
CA GLY A 48 -3.88 -3.63 14.38
C GLY A 48 -4.50 -3.11 13.10
N ARG A 49 -4.89 -1.84 13.16
CA ARG A 49 -5.50 -1.12 12.03
C ARG A 49 -4.41 -0.51 11.14
N PRO A 50 -4.72 -0.17 9.89
CA PRO A 50 -3.81 0.62 9.07
C PRO A 50 -3.34 1.88 9.79
N TYR A 51 -2.04 2.16 9.71
CA TYR A 51 -1.39 3.32 10.34
C TYR A 51 -1.44 3.36 11.86
N GLU A 52 -1.75 2.27 12.56
CA GLU A 52 -1.44 2.11 13.98
C GLU A 52 0.04 1.73 14.14
N LEU A 53 0.73 2.34 15.10
CA LEU A 53 2.13 2.10 15.40
C LEU A 53 2.32 1.80 16.88
N ILE A 54 2.80 0.61 17.22
CA ILE A 54 3.25 0.29 18.57
C ILE A 54 4.68 0.80 18.74
N ILE A 55 4.89 1.68 19.72
CA ILE A 55 6.24 2.10 20.12
C ILE A 55 6.61 1.41 21.45
N VAL A 56 7.56 0.50 21.38
CA VAL A 56 8.15 -0.16 22.57
C VAL A 56 9.27 0.73 23.06
N CYS A 57 9.04 1.45 24.15
CA CYS A 57 9.98 2.43 24.68
C CYS A 57 9.92 2.43 26.20
N PRO A 58 11.07 2.38 26.90
CA PRO A 58 11.10 2.49 28.36
C PRO A 58 10.47 3.80 28.82
N GLN A 59 10.06 3.86 30.10
CA GLN A 59 9.27 5.00 30.61
C GLN A 59 10.09 6.29 30.69
N ALA A 60 11.38 6.19 31.02
CA ALA A 60 12.24 7.36 31.15
C ALA A 60 12.43 8.05 29.79
N GLU A 61 12.83 7.30 28.78
CA GLU A 61 13.06 7.76 27.40
C GLU A 61 11.78 8.30 26.77
N TRP A 62 10.63 7.64 27.02
CA TRP A 62 9.34 8.11 26.54
C TRP A 62 8.90 9.46 27.12
N ASN A 63 9.23 9.71 28.39
CA ASN A 63 8.92 10.98 29.08
C ASN A 63 9.97 12.06 28.81
N GLY A 64 11.10 11.72 28.18
CA GLY A 64 12.19 12.62 27.82
C GLY A 64 12.19 13.03 26.36
N GLU A 65 13.33 13.58 25.92
CA GLU A 65 13.55 14.10 24.56
C GLU A 65 13.37 13.05 23.47
N VAL A 66 13.66 11.77 23.74
CA VAL A 66 13.45 10.67 22.80
C VAL A 66 11.96 10.54 22.47
N GLY A 67 11.11 10.48 23.51
CA GLY A 67 9.67 10.39 23.32
C GLY A 67 9.06 11.63 22.65
N ASP A 68 9.58 12.83 22.96
CA ASP A 68 9.16 14.06 22.28
C ASP A 68 9.52 14.02 20.79
N SER A 69 10.72 13.59 20.45
CA SER A 69 11.18 13.44 19.07
C SER A 69 10.37 12.41 18.29
N LEU A 70 10.06 11.24 18.90
CA LEU A 70 9.20 10.24 18.28
C LEU A 70 7.78 10.77 18.03
N ARG A 71 7.19 11.46 18.99
CA ARG A 71 5.88 12.10 18.82
C ARG A 71 5.91 13.14 17.70
N ALA A 72 6.91 14.00 17.68
CA ALA A 72 7.06 15.04 16.65
C ALA A 72 7.15 14.44 15.22
N VAL A 73 7.66 13.22 15.08
CA VAL A 73 7.72 12.52 13.79
C VAL A 73 6.40 11.81 13.48
N PHE A 74 5.98 10.87 14.33
CA PHE A 74 4.93 9.93 14.00
C PHE A 74 3.52 10.45 14.27
N THR A 75 3.36 11.47 15.11
CA THR A 75 2.07 12.13 15.33
C THR A 75 1.97 13.49 14.63
N ALA A 76 2.92 13.83 13.75
CA ALA A 76 2.80 15.01 12.89
C ALA A 76 1.51 14.94 12.06
N THR A 77 0.90 16.09 11.83
CA THR A 77 -0.33 16.19 11.03
C THR A 77 -0.09 15.82 9.58
N VAL A 78 -0.96 14.99 9.02
CA VAL A 78 -0.99 14.68 7.58
C VAL A 78 -1.44 15.93 6.83
N PRO A 79 -0.66 16.43 5.86
CA PRO A 79 -1.01 17.63 5.12
C PRO A 79 -2.23 17.42 4.22
N TYR A 80 -2.96 18.49 3.95
CA TYR A 80 -4.14 18.50 3.07
C TYR A 80 -5.25 17.53 3.49
N LEU A 81 -5.53 17.49 4.78
CA LEU A 81 -6.77 16.95 5.32
C LEU A 81 -7.57 18.11 5.94
N ASN A 82 -8.89 18.07 5.79
CA ASN A 82 -9.78 19.11 6.33
C ASN A 82 -9.99 19.00 7.86
N GLN A 83 -9.27 18.11 8.52
CA GLN A 83 -9.11 18.02 9.99
C GLN A 83 -7.73 17.44 10.30
N ASP A 84 -7.21 17.78 11.47
CA ASP A 84 -5.92 17.32 11.91
C ASP A 84 -5.96 15.80 12.23
N GLU A 85 -5.20 15.03 11.47
CA GLU A 85 -4.99 13.62 11.71
C GLU A 85 -3.49 13.30 11.73
N PRO A 86 -3.01 12.49 12.70
CA PRO A 86 -1.60 12.16 12.79
C PRO A 86 -1.15 11.23 11.66
N MET A 87 0.14 11.26 11.33
CA MET A 87 0.77 10.31 10.39
C MET A 87 0.51 8.86 10.81
N PHE A 88 0.65 8.57 12.10
CA PHE A 88 0.35 7.28 12.70
C PHE A 88 -0.43 7.46 14.01
N ASP A 89 -1.34 6.53 14.29
CA ASP A 89 -1.98 6.39 15.60
C ASP A 89 -1.02 5.64 16.53
N VAL A 90 -0.29 6.40 17.35
CA VAL A 90 0.78 5.87 18.20
C VAL A 90 0.23 5.32 19.50
N LEU A 91 0.59 4.07 19.81
CA LEU A 91 0.37 3.44 21.10
C LEU A 91 1.73 3.04 21.73
N ARG A 92 2.09 3.68 22.84
CA ARG A 92 3.31 3.33 23.56
C ARG A 92 3.10 2.17 24.52
N VAL A 93 4.04 1.25 24.53
CA VAL A 93 4.11 0.14 25.50
C VAL A 93 5.52 0.02 26.10
N THR A 94 5.60 -0.57 27.28
CA THR A 94 6.91 -0.96 27.86
C THR A 94 7.34 -2.30 27.30
N GLU A 95 8.63 -2.61 27.38
CA GLU A 95 9.16 -3.92 26.99
C GLU A 95 8.47 -5.06 27.74
N ARG A 96 8.20 -4.88 29.03
CA ARG A 96 7.49 -5.87 29.86
C ARG A 96 6.07 -6.16 29.34
N SER A 97 5.41 -5.17 28.73
CA SER A 97 4.06 -5.31 28.18
C SER A 97 4.06 -5.76 26.72
N PHE A 98 5.23 -5.78 26.07
CA PHE A 98 5.39 -6.17 24.68
C PHE A 98 5.43 -7.70 24.55
N LYS A 99 4.25 -8.31 24.50
CA LYS A 99 4.03 -9.76 24.36
C LYS A 99 2.66 -10.04 23.76
N ASP A 100 2.44 -11.31 23.40
CA ASP A 100 1.17 -11.82 22.89
C ASP A 100 0.65 -11.01 21.69
N MET A 101 -0.59 -10.58 21.71
CA MET A 101 -1.22 -9.81 20.62
C MET A 101 -0.52 -8.48 20.31
N ILE A 102 0.15 -7.87 21.29
CA ILE A 102 0.90 -6.62 21.05
C ILE A 102 2.15 -6.91 20.23
N ALA A 103 2.82 -8.04 20.47
CA ALA A 103 3.96 -8.45 19.67
C ALA A 103 3.58 -8.87 18.24
N ASP A 104 2.32 -9.28 18.04
CA ASP A 104 1.79 -9.63 16.71
C ASP A 104 1.27 -8.40 15.93
N HIS A 105 1.49 -7.16 16.42
CA HIS A 105 1.02 -5.95 15.74
C HIS A 105 1.78 -5.70 14.43
N ARG A 106 1.08 -5.12 13.45
CA ARG A 106 1.58 -4.92 12.08
C ARG A 106 2.75 -3.94 11.94
N ASN A 107 2.78 -2.88 12.77
CA ASN A 107 3.86 -1.89 12.78
C ASN A 107 4.39 -1.73 14.20
N ILE A 108 5.67 -1.98 14.38
CA ILE A 108 6.35 -1.90 15.67
C ILE A 108 7.63 -1.09 15.51
N LEU A 109 7.85 -0.14 16.42
CA LEU A 109 9.12 0.54 16.60
C LEU A 109 9.62 0.29 18.01
N LYS A 110 10.82 -0.28 18.14
CA LYS A 110 11.51 -0.52 19.41
C LYS A 110 12.58 0.53 19.60
N VAL A 111 12.69 1.07 20.81
CA VAL A 111 13.77 1.97 21.22
C VAL A 111 14.67 1.24 22.20
N VAL A 112 15.97 1.19 21.91
CA VAL A 112 16.97 0.50 22.71
C VAL A 112 18.15 1.44 22.98
N VAL A 113 18.45 1.70 24.24
CA VAL A 113 19.67 2.39 24.64
C VAL A 113 20.72 1.33 24.98
N ASP A 114 21.78 1.26 24.18
CA ASP A 114 22.89 0.31 24.35
C ASP A 114 24.23 1.04 24.33
N PRO A 115 24.82 1.30 25.51
CA PRO A 115 26.10 2.01 25.63
C PRO A 115 27.30 1.34 24.94
N SER A 116 27.17 0.11 24.46
CA SER A 116 28.20 -0.57 23.69
C SER A 116 28.30 -0.12 22.24
N LEU A 117 27.26 0.55 21.73
CA LEU A 117 27.21 1.08 20.37
C LEU A 117 28.10 2.32 20.23
N GLN A 118 28.60 2.56 19.01
CA GLN A 118 29.39 3.75 18.68
C GLN A 118 28.50 4.92 18.23
N GLU A 119 27.40 4.60 17.56
CA GLU A 119 26.46 5.56 16.96
C GLU A 119 25.03 4.99 16.97
N ALA A 120 24.05 5.89 16.76
CA ALA A 120 22.67 5.47 16.62
C ALA A 120 22.40 4.90 15.23
N GLN A 121 21.58 3.87 15.17
CA GLN A 121 21.23 3.15 13.94
C GLN A 121 19.81 2.56 14.00
N THR A 122 19.29 2.16 12.85
CA THR A 122 18.00 1.46 12.75
C THR A 122 18.16 0.13 12.04
N ALA A 123 17.65 -0.93 12.65
CA ALA A 123 17.47 -2.24 12.01
C ALA A 123 15.99 -2.41 11.61
N VAL A 124 15.74 -3.05 10.46
CA VAL A 124 14.41 -3.35 9.95
C VAL A 124 14.26 -4.85 9.77
N GLU A 125 13.23 -5.40 10.37
CA GLU A 125 12.88 -6.82 10.26
C GLU A 125 11.43 -6.97 9.80
N TYR A 126 11.17 -7.97 8.96
CA TYR A 126 9.83 -8.25 8.47
C TYR A 126 9.32 -9.60 9.00
N ASN A 127 8.02 -9.62 9.31
CA ASN A 127 7.32 -10.87 9.66
C ASN A 127 7.98 -11.63 10.82
N VAL A 128 8.32 -10.96 11.92
CA VAL A 128 9.02 -11.55 13.07
C VAL A 128 8.12 -12.55 13.81
N THR A 129 6.95 -12.11 14.27
CA THR A 129 5.98 -12.94 15.02
C THR A 129 4.68 -13.19 14.25
N SER A 130 4.32 -12.30 13.35
CA SER A 130 3.08 -12.35 12.56
C SER A 130 3.33 -11.85 11.14
N GLU A 131 2.36 -11.99 10.24
CA GLU A 131 2.47 -11.60 8.84
C GLU A 131 1.17 -10.94 8.35
N PRO A 132 1.25 -9.81 7.62
CA PRO A 132 2.42 -8.98 7.29
C PRO A 132 2.80 -8.04 8.44
N GLN A 133 4.04 -8.05 8.89
CA GLN A 133 4.55 -7.25 10.01
C GLN A 133 5.86 -6.55 9.65
N ILE A 134 6.04 -5.33 10.15
CA ILE A 134 7.33 -4.63 10.14
C ILE A 134 7.73 -4.29 11.58
N VAL A 135 8.99 -4.53 11.92
CA VAL A 135 9.60 -4.17 13.19
C VAL A 135 10.83 -3.30 12.91
N LEU A 136 10.79 -2.05 13.34
CA LEU A 136 11.95 -1.16 13.37
C LEU A 136 12.57 -1.21 14.77
N THR A 137 13.89 -1.42 14.85
CA THR A 137 14.65 -1.27 16.09
C THR A 137 15.56 -0.07 15.94
N LEU A 138 15.22 1.03 16.61
CA LEU A 138 16.04 2.23 16.74
C LEU A 138 16.89 2.08 18.00
N GLN A 139 18.21 2.07 17.83
CA GLN A 139 19.14 1.85 18.92
C GLN A 139 20.30 2.85 18.86
N GLY A 140 20.84 3.20 20.03
CA GLY A 140 21.95 4.11 20.13
C GLY A 140 22.64 4.05 21.50
N PRO A 141 23.87 4.63 21.62
CA PRO A 141 24.65 4.58 22.85
C PRO A 141 23.99 5.36 24.00
N ASP A 142 23.24 6.39 23.69
CA ASP A 142 22.54 7.26 24.64
C ASP A 142 21.34 7.97 23.99
N ASP A 143 20.53 8.62 24.82
CA ASP A 143 19.30 9.34 24.38
C ASP A 143 19.62 10.45 23.39
N ARG A 144 20.72 11.19 23.57
CA ARG A 144 21.08 12.31 22.69
C ARG A 144 21.41 11.83 21.29
N SER A 145 22.16 10.74 21.17
CA SER A 145 22.45 10.12 19.87
C SER A 145 21.21 9.64 19.17
N ILE A 146 20.25 9.06 19.91
CA ILE A 146 18.96 8.63 19.39
C ILE A 146 18.13 9.83 18.90
N VAL A 147 18.06 10.92 19.69
CA VAL A 147 17.35 12.17 19.31
C VAL A 147 17.92 12.79 18.04
N ASN A 148 19.26 12.88 17.95
CA ASN A 148 19.92 13.40 16.75
C ASN A 148 19.60 12.52 15.53
N TYR A 149 19.68 11.21 15.66
CA TYR A 149 19.35 10.26 14.61
C TYR A 149 17.89 10.40 14.13
N ILE A 150 16.93 10.50 15.06
CA ILE A 150 15.51 10.73 14.72
C ILE A 150 15.36 12.03 13.91
N SER A 151 16.04 13.10 14.30
CA SER A 151 15.98 14.38 13.61
C SER A 151 16.54 14.30 12.18
N GLU A 152 17.71 13.67 12.02
CA GLU A 152 18.37 13.52 10.72
C GLU A 152 17.64 12.55 9.79
N LYS A 153 17.10 11.45 10.34
CA LYS A 153 16.47 10.35 9.60
C LYS A 153 14.94 10.37 9.63
N ARG A 154 14.35 11.50 10.01
CA ARG A 154 12.90 11.65 10.14
C ARG A 154 12.12 11.12 8.93
N ASN A 155 12.51 11.53 7.73
CA ASN A 155 11.83 11.15 6.51
C ASN A 155 12.06 9.66 6.15
N ASP A 156 13.24 9.13 6.44
CA ASP A 156 13.57 7.72 6.20
C ASP A 156 12.73 6.82 7.11
N LEU A 157 12.61 7.18 8.41
CA LEU A 157 11.80 6.44 9.39
C LEU A 157 10.31 6.43 9.02
N LEU A 158 9.76 7.58 8.59
CA LEU A 158 8.38 7.66 8.09
C LEU A 158 8.21 6.83 6.83
N TYR A 159 9.11 7.00 5.87
CA TYR A 159 9.04 6.32 4.58
C TYR A 159 8.98 4.80 4.71
N VAL A 160 9.80 4.20 5.57
CA VAL A 160 9.87 2.74 5.76
C VAL A 160 8.53 2.20 6.30
N LEU A 161 7.90 2.89 7.25
CA LEU A 161 6.61 2.47 7.79
C LEU A 161 5.45 2.73 6.81
N GLU A 162 5.46 3.85 6.09
CA GLU A 162 4.48 4.14 5.05
C GLU A 162 4.62 3.17 3.86
N GLN A 163 5.86 2.79 3.51
CA GLN A 163 6.11 1.77 2.50
C GLN A 163 5.48 0.43 2.89
N ALA A 164 5.64 0.00 4.14
CA ALA A 164 5.05 -1.25 4.62
C ALA A 164 3.50 -1.22 4.58
N GLU A 165 2.87 -0.08 4.87
CA GLU A 165 1.41 0.07 4.72
C GLU A 165 0.99 0.02 3.25
N ARG A 166 1.71 0.70 2.38
CA ARG A 166 1.47 0.69 0.93
C ARG A 166 1.61 -0.71 0.32
N ASP A 167 2.67 -1.43 0.68
CA ASP A 167 2.91 -2.79 0.15
C ASP A 167 1.77 -3.74 0.51
N ARG A 168 1.20 -3.62 1.70
CA ARG A 168 0.02 -4.39 2.13
C ARG A 168 -1.23 -4.06 1.31
N ASP A 169 -1.46 -2.78 1.03
CA ASP A 169 -2.58 -2.36 0.20
C ASP A 169 -2.39 -2.83 -1.24
N VAL A 170 -1.20 -2.66 -1.83
CA VAL A 170 -0.88 -3.14 -3.18
C VAL A 170 -1.06 -4.66 -3.31
N GLU A 171 -0.58 -5.43 -2.33
CA GLU A 171 -0.80 -6.88 -2.29
C GLU A 171 -2.30 -7.21 -2.21
N SER A 172 -3.05 -6.49 -1.36
CA SER A 172 -4.49 -6.67 -1.23
C SER A 172 -5.23 -6.32 -2.52
N TYR A 173 -4.87 -5.22 -3.19
CA TYR A 173 -5.49 -4.78 -4.45
C TYR A 173 -5.23 -5.78 -5.58
N THR A 174 -4.02 -6.31 -5.66
CA THR A 174 -3.66 -7.36 -6.62
C THR A 174 -4.45 -8.66 -6.37
N LYS A 175 -4.59 -9.05 -5.10
CA LYS A 175 -5.24 -10.32 -4.71
C LYS A 175 -6.77 -10.25 -4.78
N PHE A 176 -7.35 -9.09 -4.46
CA PHE A 176 -8.81 -8.88 -4.38
C PHE A 176 -9.24 -7.74 -5.31
N ASN A 177 -8.90 -7.86 -6.59
CA ASN A 177 -9.11 -6.86 -7.61
C ASN A 177 -10.52 -6.86 -8.21
N ASN A 178 -10.81 -5.82 -9.02
CA ASN A 178 -12.00 -5.65 -9.84
C ASN A 178 -11.65 -5.74 -11.32
N PRO A 179 -11.69 -6.94 -11.94
CA PRO A 179 -11.26 -7.13 -13.33
C PRO A 179 -12.04 -6.30 -14.35
N GLY A 180 -13.29 -5.94 -14.03
CA GLY A 180 -14.13 -5.14 -14.93
C GLY A 180 -13.61 -3.71 -15.11
N ILE A 181 -13.26 -3.04 -14.00
CA ILE A 181 -12.71 -1.68 -14.05
C ILE A 181 -11.29 -1.72 -14.62
N GLU A 182 -10.47 -2.71 -14.24
CA GLU A 182 -9.10 -2.89 -14.77
C GLU A 182 -9.10 -3.04 -16.30
N ALA A 183 -10.02 -3.86 -16.84
CA ALA A 183 -10.18 -4.03 -18.27
C ALA A 183 -10.63 -2.73 -18.98
N ALA A 184 -11.49 -1.92 -18.34
CA ALA A 184 -11.92 -0.63 -18.87
C ALA A 184 -10.75 0.37 -18.92
N VAL A 185 -9.95 0.47 -17.85
CA VAL A 185 -8.74 1.32 -17.81
C VAL A 185 -7.74 0.89 -18.89
N LYS A 186 -7.46 -0.41 -19.01
CA LYS A 186 -6.55 -0.94 -20.02
C LYS A 186 -7.05 -0.65 -21.45
N LYS A 187 -8.34 -0.82 -21.71
CA LYS A 187 -8.96 -0.55 -23.02
C LYS A 187 -8.84 0.92 -23.41
N LEU A 188 -9.09 1.85 -22.48
CA LEU A 188 -9.14 3.28 -22.75
C LEU A 188 -7.75 3.93 -22.80
N PHE A 189 -6.85 3.52 -21.92
CA PHE A 189 -5.59 4.23 -21.69
C PHE A 189 -4.35 3.38 -22.00
N GLY A 190 -4.49 2.09 -22.32
CA GLY A 190 -3.36 1.18 -22.51
C GLY A 190 -2.57 0.86 -21.22
N VAL A 191 -3.08 1.23 -20.06
CA VAL A 191 -2.42 1.15 -18.76
C VAL A 191 -3.06 0.03 -17.94
N GLU A 192 -2.24 -0.76 -17.26
CA GLU A 192 -2.70 -1.75 -16.29
C GLU A 192 -2.71 -1.12 -14.90
N ILE A 193 -3.70 -1.49 -14.08
CA ILE A 193 -3.89 -1.02 -12.70
C ILE A 193 -4.61 -2.12 -11.92
N HIS A 194 -4.34 -2.25 -10.62
CA HIS A 194 -5.13 -3.10 -9.74
C HIS A 194 -6.09 -2.26 -8.91
N VAL A 195 -7.37 -2.47 -9.13
CA VAL A 195 -8.46 -1.76 -8.46
C VAL A 195 -9.12 -2.69 -7.45
N PRO A 196 -9.23 -2.33 -6.15
CA PRO A 196 -9.86 -3.20 -5.17
C PRO A 196 -11.31 -3.53 -5.48
N LYS A 197 -11.76 -4.71 -5.04
CA LYS A 197 -13.19 -5.05 -5.04
C LYS A 197 -14.00 -4.01 -4.28
N GLY A 198 -15.23 -3.78 -4.76
CA GLY A 198 -16.16 -2.82 -4.14
C GLY A 198 -16.20 -1.47 -4.84
N TYR A 199 -15.20 -1.11 -5.63
CA TYR A 199 -15.35 0.01 -6.56
C TYR A 199 -16.39 -0.30 -7.62
N VAL A 200 -17.18 0.71 -7.97
CA VAL A 200 -18.19 0.66 -9.03
C VAL A 200 -17.82 1.67 -10.09
N LEU A 201 -17.81 1.23 -11.35
CA LEU A 201 -17.63 2.12 -12.49
C LEU A 201 -18.87 3.02 -12.59
N ALA A 202 -18.67 4.31 -12.45
CA ALA A 202 -19.75 5.30 -12.42
C ALA A 202 -19.91 6.04 -13.76
N LYS A 203 -18.79 6.26 -14.48
CA LYS A 203 -18.80 6.93 -15.79
C LYS A 203 -17.59 6.50 -16.64
N GLU A 204 -17.80 6.37 -17.94
CA GLU A 204 -16.78 6.09 -18.95
C GLU A 204 -17.04 6.94 -20.20
N THR A 205 -15.99 7.55 -20.77
CA THR A 205 -15.97 8.18 -22.09
C THR A 205 -14.66 7.77 -22.79
N ASP A 206 -14.38 8.31 -23.97
CA ASP A 206 -13.17 7.95 -24.73
C ASP A 206 -11.86 8.38 -24.05
N ASP A 207 -11.89 9.40 -23.20
CA ASP A 207 -10.72 10.01 -22.54
C ASP A 207 -10.86 10.16 -21.04
N PHE A 208 -11.92 9.58 -20.43
CA PHE A 208 -12.23 9.70 -19.02
C PHE A 208 -12.90 8.44 -18.47
N LEU A 209 -12.47 8.01 -17.27
CA LEU A 209 -13.10 6.94 -16.50
C LEU A 209 -13.20 7.37 -15.03
N TRP A 210 -14.36 7.18 -14.43
CA TRP A 210 -14.60 7.46 -13.02
C TRP A 210 -15.18 6.24 -12.31
N ALA A 211 -14.53 5.84 -11.20
CA ALA A 211 -14.97 4.77 -10.32
C ALA A 211 -15.01 5.25 -8.86
N ARG A 212 -15.95 4.73 -8.08
CA ARG A 212 -16.13 5.12 -6.67
C ARG A 212 -16.43 3.92 -5.79
N TYR A 213 -16.10 4.06 -4.52
CA TYR A 213 -16.42 3.10 -3.46
C TYR A 213 -17.18 3.83 -2.35
N GLU A 214 -18.36 3.32 -2.01
CA GLU A 214 -19.25 3.89 -0.99
C GLU A 214 -19.12 3.12 0.32
N TYR A 215 -18.72 3.81 1.38
CA TYR A 215 -18.78 3.32 2.75
C TYR A 215 -20.02 3.89 3.45
N PRO A 216 -20.45 3.34 4.59
CA PRO A 216 -21.62 3.87 5.29
C PRO A 216 -21.53 5.34 5.70
N THR A 217 -20.32 5.87 5.91
CA THR A 217 -20.08 7.24 6.40
C THR A 217 -19.04 8.01 5.57
N ALA A 218 -18.58 7.44 4.49
CA ALA A 218 -17.59 8.05 3.62
C ALA A 218 -17.73 7.53 2.18
N SER A 219 -17.23 8.28 1.23
CA SER A 219 -17.04 7.86 -0.15
C SER A 219 -15.60 8.15 -0.56
N GLN A 220 -15.01 7.26 -1.30
CA GLN A 220 -13.75 7.52 -1.98
C GLN A 220 -13.90 7.18 -3.45
N GLY A 221 -13.19 7.90 -4.30
CA GLY A 221 -13.22 7.64 -5.71
C GLY A 221 -11.90 7.96 -6.37
N PHE A 222 -11.75 7.45 -7.56
CA PHE A 222 -10.69 7.87 -8.46
C PHE A 222 -11.25 8.06 -9.85
N PHE A 223 -10.59 8.92 -10.61
CA PHE A 223 -10.83 9.05 -12.03
C PHE A 223 -9.52 9.10 -12.80
N VAL A 224 -9.56 8.53 -13.98
CA VAL A 224 -8.44 8.49 -14.92
C VAL A 224 -8.83 9.28 -16.15
N TYR A 225 -7.92 10.10 -16.63
CA TYR A 225 -8.14 10.85 -17.86
C TYR A 225 -6.83 11.05 -18.64
N SER A 226 -6.98 11.28 -19.93
CA SER A 226 -5.84 11.60 -20.79
C SER A 226 -6.20 12.65 -21.83
N TYR A 227 -5.20 13.45 -22.23
CA TYR A 227 -5.33 14.48 -23.25
C TYR A 227 -4.00 14.64 -24.01
N PRO A 228 -4.00 15.26 -25.21
CA PRO A 228 -2.77 15.47 -25.98
C PRO A 228 -1.71 16.24 -25.20
N TYR A 229 -0.45 15.78 -25.27
CA TYR A 229 0.67 16.51 -24.70
C TYR A 229 1.14 17.60 -25.68
N GLU A 230 1.10 18.86 -25.27
CA GLU A 230 1.41 20.04 -26.08
C GLU A 230 2.75 20.69 -25.70
N GLY A 231 3.56 20.01 -24.87
CA GLY A 231 4.83 20.51 -24.42
C GLY A 231 4.95 20.69 -22.90
N PRO A 232 6.14 21.11 -22.39
CA PRO A 232 6.41 21.17 -20.95
C PRO A 232 5.45 22.03 -20.12
N GLU A 233 4.87 23.06 -20.74
CA GLU A 233 3.85 23.92 -20.11
C GLU A 233 2.63 23.17 -19.64
N SER A 234 2.30 22.02 -20.29
CA SER A 234 1.18 21.15 -19.92
C SER A 234 1.35 20.52 -18.51
N LEU A 235 2.56 20.51 -17.96
CA LEU A 235 2.86 19.93 -16.66
C LEU A 235 3.03 20.97 -15.55
N LYS A 236 2.86 22.25 -15.84
CA LYS A 236 2.84 23.30 -14.81
C LYS A 236 1.60 23.16 -13.92
N PRO A 237 1.70 23.55 -12.63
CA PRO A 237 0.59 23.43 -11.68
C PRO A 237 -0.73 23.99 -12.20
N GLU A 238 -0.70 25.19 -12.80
CA GLU A 238 -1.89 25.89 -13.30
C GLU A 238 -2.54 25.12 -14.47
N ALA A 239 -1.72 24.54 -15.36
CA ALA A 239 -2.20 23.75 -16.47
C ALA A 239 -2.82 22.42 -15.97
N LEU A 240 -2.21 21.78 -14.99
CA LEU A 240 -2.71 20.57 -14.36
C LEU A 240 -4.02 20.81 -13.62
N VAL A 241 -4.15 21.90 -12.85
CA VAL A 241 -5.40 22.28 -12.19
C VAL A 241 -6.50 22.57 -13.23
N LYS A 242 -6.17 23.28 -14.31
CA LYS A 242 -7.12 23.53 -15.40
C LYS A 242 -7.60 22.24 -16.07
N ALA A 243 -6.69 21.31 -16.35
CA ALA A 243 -7.02 20.00 -16.91
C ALA A 243 -7.87 19.19 -15.93
N ARG A 244 -7.46 19.15 -14.64
CA ARG A 244 -8.23 18.50 -13.59
C ARG A 244 -9.66 19.01 -13.53
N ASN A 245 -9.87 20.32 -13.50
CA ASN A 245 -11.20 20.92 -13.43
C ASN A 245 -12.08 20.58 -14.64
N LYS A 246 -11.48 20.52 -15.84
CA LYS A 246 -12.20 20.10 -17.04
C LYS A 246 -12.77 18.69 -16.90
N PHE A 247 -11.98 17.74 -16.38
CA PHE A 247 -12.39 16.34 -16.24
C PHE A 247 -13.19 16.10 -14.96
N ALA A 248 -12.86 16.74 -13.85
CA ALA A 248 -13.61 16.68 -12.60
C ALA A 248 -15.07 17.18 -12.78
N ALA A 249 -15.30 18.16 -13.65
CA ALA A 249 -16.65 18.63 -13.98
C ALA A 249 -17.55 17.55 -14.62
N LEU A 250 -17.00 16.41 -15.04
CA LEU A 250 -17.78 15.25 -15.48
C LEU A 250 -18.34 14.44 -14.31
N ILE A 251 -17.92 14.69 -13.08
CA ILE A 251 -18.41 14.09 -11.85
C ILE A 251 -19.50 14.98 -11.27
N PRO A 252 -20.77 14.52 -11.29
CA PRO A 252 -21.88 15.32 -10.79
C PRO A 252 -21.80 15.46 -9.26
N GLY A 253 -22.16 16.62 -8.77
CA GLY A 253 -22.46 16.83 -7.38
C GLY A 253 -23.87 16.38 -6.99
N PRO A 254 -24.29 16.58 -5.73
CA PRO A 254 -25.59 16.12 -5.24
C PRO A 254 -26.78 16.92 -5.77
N SER A 255 -26.60 18.20 -6.11
CA SER A 255 -27.64 19.06 -6.67
C SER A 255 -27.63 19.07 -8.20
N ASP A 256 -28.78 19.30 -8.83
CA ASP A 256 -28.89 19.37 -10.27
C ASP A 256 -27.96 20.47 -10.87
N GLY A 257 -27.13 20.06 -11.82
CA GLY A 257 -26.16 20.95 -12.47
C GLY A 257 -24.89 21.22 -11.67
N SER A 258 -24.78 20.72 -10.43
CA SER A 258 -23.56 20.81 -9.64
C SER A 258 -22.51 19.79 -10.08
N TYR A 259 -21.21 20.11 -9.91
CA TYR A 259 -20.11 19.27 -10.36
C TYR A 259 -18.85 19.49 -9.52
N MET A 260 -17.94 18.51 -9.57
CA MET A 260 -16.67 18.58 -8.87
C MET A 260 -15.71 19.59 -9.50
N ILE A 261 -15.00 20.37 -8.64
CA ILE A 261 -13.96 21.31 -9.03
C ILE A 261 -12.80 21.26 -8.02
N THR A 262 -11.63 21.76 -8.37
CA THR A 262 -10.58 22.05 -7.38
C THR A 262 -11.00 23.26 -6.55
N SER A 263 -10.87 23.16 -5.21
CA SER A 263 -11.15 24.29 -4.34
C SER A 263 -10.19 25.44 -4.64
N ASP A 264 -10.71 26.66 -4.71
CA ASP A 264 -9.94 27.89 -4.86
C ASP A 264 -9.52 28.51 -3.51
N ALA A 265 -10.06 27.99 -2.40
CA ALA A 265 -9.73 28.46 -1.06
C ALA A 265 -8.31 28.06 -0.62
N PHE A 266 -7.72 27.05 -1.24
CA PHE A 266 -6.39 26.53 -0.89
C PHE A 266 -5.62 26.18 -2.15
N GLU A 267 -4.44 26.77 -2.31
CA GLU A 267 -3.54 26.43 -3.41
C GLU A 267 -3.05 24.96 -3.26
N PRO A 268 -3.22 24.13 -4.29
CA PRO A 268 -2.71 22.77 -4.25
C PRO A 268 -1.18 22.73 -4.17
N ALA A 269 -0.63 21.86 -3.31
CA ALA A 269 0.79 21.57 -3.35
C ALA A 269 1.16 20.85 -4.63
N TYR A 270 2.32 21.18 -5.17
CA TYR A 270 2.88 20.56 -6.37
C TYR A 270 4.27 20.02 -6.08
N ARG A 271 4.55 18.79 -6.54
CA ARG A 271 5.89 18.22 -6.53
C ARG A 271 6.11 17.30 -7.73
N ILE A 272 7.38 17.13 -8.07
CA ILE A 272 7.82 16.17 -9.10
C ILE A 272 8.59 15.06 -8.40
N PHE A 273 8.34 13.81 -8.80
CA PHE A 273 9.06 12.65 -8.27
C PHE A 273 9.25 11.58 -9.36
N ARG A 274 10.07 10.57 -9.07
CA ARG A 274 10.27 9.42 -9.96
C ARG A 274 9.68 8.17 -9.32
N LEU A 275 8.96 7.40 -10.14
CA LEU A 275 8.44 6.09 -9.78
C LEU A 275 8.59 5.19 -11.01
N GLU A 276 9.23 4.03 -10.85
CA GLU A 276 9.46 3.04 -11.92
C GLU A 276 10.04 3.63 -13.21
N GLY A 277 11.04 4.50 -13.07
CA GLY A 277 11.71 5.14 -14.18
C GLY A 277 10.96 6.33 -14.82
N ARG A 278 9.67 6.51 -14.53
CA ARG A 278 8.85 7.63 -15.02
C ARG A 278 8.93 8.85 -14.11
N ILE A 279 8.76 10.02 -14.71
CA ILE A 279 8.57 11.28 -13.97
C ILE A 279 7.08 11.47 -13.76
N TRP A 280 6.70 11.74 -12.51
CA TRP A 280 5.34 12.05 -12.12
C TRP A 280 5.25 13.44 -11.50
N CYS A 281 4.18 14.16 -11.83
CA CYS A 281 3.77 15.39 -11.17
C CYS A 281 2.64 15.05 -10.22
N GLU A 282 2.77 15.41 -8.93
CA GLU A 282 1.71 15.29 -7.94
C GLU A 282 1.10 16.65 -7.70
N LEU A 283 -0.23 16.74 -7.73
CA LEU A 283 -1.01 17.79 -7.09
C LEU A 283 -1.73 17.23 -5.89
N ARG A 284 -1.71 17.96 -4.78
CA ARG A 284 -2.43 17.59 -3.55
C ARG A 284 -3.14 18.80 -3.00
N GLY A 285 -4.44 18.69 -2.74
CA GLY A 285 -5.24 19.81 -2.30
C GLY A 285 -6.64 19.41 -1.87
N PHE A 286 -7.56 20.35 -2.00
CA PHE A 286 -8.97 20.15 -1.71
C PHE A 286 -9.82 20.30 -2.97
N TRP A 287 -10.86 19.51 -3.05
CA TRP A 287 -11.93 19.64 -4.04
C TRP A 287 -13.19 20.14 -3.38
N ASP A 288 -13.98 20.86 -4.14
CA ASP A 288 -15.31 21.35 -3.79
C ASP A 288 -16.31 20.92 -4.87
N VAL A 289 -17.57 21.20 -4.63
CA VAL A 289 -18.64 21.09 -5.62
C VAL A 289 -19.12 22.48 -6.01
N GLU A 290 -18.98 22.84 -7.27
CA GLU A 290 -19.61 24.04 -7.82
C GLU A 290 -21.12 23.90 -7.72
N GLY A 291 -21.78 24.86 -7.05
CA GLY A 291 -23.23 24.86 -6.85
C GLY A 291 -23.73 24.03 -5.67
N ASP A 292 -22.85 23.50 -4.81
CA ASP A 292 -23.24 22.76 -3.60
C ASP A 292 -22.16 22.83 -2.51
N PHE A 293 -22.43 22.31 -1.29
CA PHE A 293 -21.55 22.35 -0.12
C PHE A 293 -20.89 20.98 0.15
N MET A 294 -20.22 20.42 -0.82
CA MET A 294 -19.52 19.15 -0.69
C MET A 294 -18.07 19.30 -1.08
N GLY A 295 -17.14 18.70 -0.30
CA GLY A 295 -15.71 18.83 -0.57
C GLY A 295 -14.89 17.85 0.26
N GLY A 296 -13.58 17.83 0.00
CA GLY A 296 -12.64 16.96 0.71
C GLY A 296 -11.24 16.97 0.11
N PRO A 297 -10.33 16.12 0.60
CA PRO A 297 -8.99 16.02 0.05
C PRO A 297 -8.97 15.31 -1.29
N PHE A 298 -8.02 15.71 -2.15
CA PHE A 298 -7.66 14.98 -3.37
C PHE A 298 -6.15 14.84 -3.50
N VAL A 299 -5.74 13.86 -4.29
CA VAL A 299 -4.40 13.69 -4.81
C VAL A 299 -4.45 13.30 -6.28
N SER A 300 -3.66 13.97 -7.10
CA SER A 300 -3.62 13.76 -8.55
C SER A 300 -2.20 13.46 -8.99
N TYR A 301 -2.02 12.40 -9.77
CA TYR A 301 -0.73 11.95 -10.28
C TYR A 301 -0.74 11.99 -11.79
N THR A 302 0.12 12.82 -12.37
CA THR A 302 0.19 13.04 -13.81
C THR A 302 1.56 12.65 -14.35
N THR A 303 1.58 11.94 -15.47
CA THR A 303 2.79 11.61 -16.23
C THR A 303 2.53 11.76 -17.72
N ILE A 304 3.60 11.69 -18.53
CA ILE A 304 3.51 11.65 -19.98
C ILE A 304 3.61 10.18 -20.42
N ASP A 305 2.64 9.75 -21.17
CA ASP A 305 2.75 8.56 -21.99
C ASP A 305 3.45 8.95 -23.31
N THR A 306 4.73 8.58 -23.42
CA THR A 306 5.57 8.95 -24.56
C THR A 306 5.21 8.18 -25.84
N GLU A 307 4.54 7.04 -25.74
CA GLU A 307 4.15 6.24 -26.90
C GLU A 307 2.95 6.84 -27.63
N THR A 308 1.96 7.27 -26.87
CA THR A 308 0.77 7.91 -27.41
C THR A 308 0.87 9.43 -27.51
N ASN A 309 1.95 10.02 -27.00
CA ASN A 309 2.17 11.47 -26.85
C ASN A 309 0.99 12.14 -26.13
N ARG A 310 0.55 11.55 -25.03
CA ARG A 310 -0.57 12.04 -24.22
C ARG A 310 -0.14 12.27 -22.76
N VAL A 311 -0.76 13.22 -22.13
CA VAL A 311 -0.75 13.34 -20.67
C VAL A 311 -1.72 12.30 -20.13
N PHE A 312 -1.28 11.50 -19.17
CA PHE A 312 -2.09 10.55 -18.41
C PHE A 312 -2.18 11.02 -16.97
N THR A 313 -3.36 11.00 -16.40
CA THR A 313 -3.58 11.37 -14.99
C THR A 313 -4.46 10.35 -14.28
N LEU A 314 -4.02 9.93 -13.08
CA LEU A 314 -4.83 9.27 -12.06
C LEU A 314 -5.12 10.28 -10.95
N ASP A 315 -6.37 10.55 -10.68
CA ASP A 315 -6.83 11.46 -9.63
C ASP A 315 -7.67 10.70 -8.60
N GLY A 316 -7.36 10.86 -7.33
CA GLY A 316 -8.08 10.24 -6.23
C GLY A 316 -8.63 11.27 -5.27
N TYR A 317 -9.85 11.04 -4.77
CA TYR A 317 -10.52 11.93 -3.85
C TYR A 317 -11.25 11.19 -2.74
N VAL A 318 -11.51 11.89 -1.65
CA VAL A 318 -12.27 11.35 -0.51
C VAL A 318 -13.34 12.36 -0.08
N TYR A 319 -14.53 11.85 0.19
CA TYR A 319 -15.61 12.54 0.90
C TYR A 319 -15.89 11.83 2.22
N ALA A 320 -15.64 12.47 3.34
CA ALA A 320 -15.87 11.92 4.68
C ALA A 320 -16.31 13.06 5.61
N PRO A 321 -17.58 13.45 5.60
CA PRO A 321 -18.08 14.64 6.30
C PRO A 321 -18.11 14.46 7.82
N ASP A 322 -18.17 13.22 8.34
CA ASP A 322 -18.22 12.96 9.77
C ASP A 322 -16.86 13.33 10.41
N LEU A 323 -16.90 14.29 11.35
CA LEU A 323 -15.75 14.77 12.10
C LEU A 323 -15.25 13.76 13.14
N ASN A 324 -16.10 12.83 13.56
CA ASN A 324 -15.79 11.89 14.62
C ASN A 324 -15.29 10.53 14.12
N LYS A 325 -15.51 10.20 12.85
CA LYS A 325 -15.10 8.93 12.20
C LYS A 325 -15.27 9.06 10.69
N PRO A 326 -14.61 8.21 9.91
CA PRO A 326 -13.37 7.50 10.15
C PRO A 326 -12.16 8.35 9.74
N ARG A 327 -10.95 7.87 9.98
CA ARG A 327 -9.71 8.56 9.58
C ARG A 327 -9.67 8.80 8.07
N LYS A 328 -9.77 10.07 7.64
CA LYS A 328 -9.65 10.49 6.22
C LYS A 328 -8.29 10.14 5.65
N ARG A 329 -7.24 10.20 6.49
CA ARG A 329 -5.90 9.74 6.18
C ARG A 329 -5.92 8.34 5.54
N ASN A 330 -6.59 7.37 6.17
CA ASN A 330 -6.58 5.99 5.66
C ASN A 330 -7.29 5.89 4.31
N TYR A 331 -8.34 6.64 4.07
CA TYR A 331 -9.03 6.66 2.77
C TYR A 331 -8.18 7.29 1.68
N ILE A 332 -7.60 8.47 1.92
CA ILE A 332 -6.79 9.14 0.89
C ILE A 332 -5.52 8.34 0.59
N ARG A 333 -4.88 7.73 1.60
CA ARG A 333 -3.74 6.83 1.39
C ARG A 333 -4.12 5.61 0.57
N GLY A 334 -5.29 4.99 0.83
CA GLY A 334 -5.77 3.87 0.03
C GLY A 334 -5.95 4.23 -1.45
N VAL A 335 -6.42 5.44 -1.76
CA VAL A 335 -6.52 5.90 -3.16
C VAL A 335 -5.14 6.21 -3.75
N GLU A 336 -4.23 6.83 -2.96
CA GLU A 336 -2.83 7.06 -3.38
C GLU A 336 -2.13 5.76 -3.77
N HIS A 337 -2.40 4.67 -3.05
CA HIS A 337 -1.75 3.39 -3.27
C HIS A 337 -2.12 2.75 -4.62
N LEU A 338 -3.21 3.18 -5.26
CA LEU A 338 -3.54 2.77 -6.63
C LEU A 338 -2.43 3.16 -7.62
N LEU A 339 -1.74 4.29 -7.43
CA LEU A 339 -0.61 4.70 -8.26
C LEU A 339 0.48 3.63 -8.35
N TYR A 340 0.74 2.95 -7.23
CA TYR A 340 1.81 1.95 -7.13
C TYR A 340 1.43 0.60 -7.75
N THR A 341 0.22 0.48 -8.27
CA THR A 341 -0.24 -0.67 -9.06
C THR A 341 -0.28 -0.39 -10.56
N ILE A 342 0.04 0.85 -10.97
CA ILE A 342 0.01 1.25 -12.38
C ILE A 342 1.23 0.67 -13.10
N HIS A 343 0.96 0.03 -14.22
CA HIS A 343 1.96 -0.49 -15.13
C HIS A 343 1.67 -0.08 -16.58
N PHE A 344 2.71 0.41 -17.28
CA PHE A 344 2.67 0.73 -18.71
C PHE A 344 3.31 -0.43 -19.49
N PRO A 345 2.53 -1.30 -20.20
CA PRO A 345 3.02 -2.59 -20.67
C PRO A 345 4.18 -2.54 -21.68
N ASP A 346 4.32 -1.45 -22.43
CA ASP A 346 5.22 -1.39 -23.59
C ASP A 346 6.67 -0.99 -23.27
N GLN A 347 6.98 -0.68 -22.00
CA GLN A 347 8.34 -0.29 -21.58
C GLN A 347 9.32 -1.46 -21.39
N GLN A 348 8.90 -2.71 -21.47
CA GLN A 348 9.77 -3.88 -21.28
C GLN A 348 10.65 -4.18 -22.51
N LYS A 349 10.52 -3.48 -23.64
CA LYS A 349 11.28 -3.72 -24.88
C LYS A 349 12.54 -2.88 -25.04
N GLN A 350 12.91 -2.03 -24.08
CA GLN A 350 14.09 -1.13 -24.18
C GLN A 350 15.14 -1.33 -23.08
N GLN A 351 15.20 -2.52 -22.46
CA GLN A 351 16.36 -2.90 -21.62
C GLN A 351 17.19 -3.97 -22.27
#